data_82a79865efcc32d8cf919ce0c3044067
#
_entry.id   82a79865efcc32d8cf919ce0c3044067
#
_cell.length_a   1.000
_cell.length_b   1.000
_cell.length_c   1.000
_cell.angle_alpha   90.00
_cell.angle_beta   90.00
_cell.angle_gamma   90.00
#
_symmetry.space_group_name_H-M   'P 1'
#
loop_
_entity.id
_entity.type
_entity.pdbx_description
1 polymer ?
#
loop_
_entity_poly.entity_id
_entity_poly.type
_entity_poly.pdbx_seq_one_letter_code
_entity_poly.pdbx_strand_id
1 'polypeptide(L)'
;MNTLLIIQGIDEFLIYNNFVECTPNQVSEWLDCKGILKDNKSKKGLPLRNILRSGAIPHAYQIGRHWHIPLSNSHIKKYIVNVPQKVNARNATKDYKSNTMALAPLVDNDSQILVLGTLPGQESLKAQQYYNNKRNRFWKILALLFNESLPYEYLDKTKFLKRHNIALWDVLHCAQREGSLDANISNEVPNNLNEFLTQYPNIKTIAFNGDKAYKMFIRYFGSTIPNVRIVKLLSSSPANCSYTELDLVKNWKQIIE
;
A
#
# COMPACT_ATOMS: atom_id res chain seq x y z
N MET A 1 9.62 -20.57 -22.68
CA MET A 1 9.18 -19.32 -22.04
C MET A 1 8.03 -19.67 -21.09
N ASN A 2 8.09 -19.28 -19.81
CA ASN A 2 7.05 -19.64 -18.85
C ASN A 2 5.93 -18.58 -18.87
N THR A 3 4.86 -18.85 -19.63
CA THR A 3 3.71 -17.94 -19.78
C THR A 3 3.00 -17.68 -18.46
N LEU A 4 2.96 -18.67 -17.56
CA LEU A 4 2.36 -18.50 -16.23
C LEU A 4 3.10 -17.44 -15.42
N LEU A 5 4.43 -17.42 -15.48
CA LEU A 5 5.25 -16.42 -14.80
C LEU A 5 5.01 -15.00 -15.36
N ILE A 6 4.76 -14.89 -16.67
CA ILE A 6 4.43 -13.61 -17.30
C ILE A 6 3.05 -13.12 -16.84
N ILE A 7 2.04 -14.00 -16.79
CA ILE A 7 0.70 -13.68 -16.30
C ILE A 7 0.78 -13.22 -14.84
N GLN A 8 1.49 -13.96 -13.99
CA GLN A 8 1.70 -13.58 -12.59
C GLN A 8 2.38 -12.21 -12.45
N GLY A 9 3.43 -11.96 -13.25
CA GLY A 9 4.12 -10.67 -13.25
C GLY A 9 3.24 -9.50 -13.73
N ILE A 10 2.31 -9.76 -14.66
CA ILE A 10 1.31 -8.76 -15.10
C ILE A 10 0.27 -8.53 -14.00
N ASP A 11 -0.25 -9.59 -13.36
CA ASP A 11 -1.18 -9.47 -12.25
C ASP A 11 -0.58 -8.70 -11.08
N GLU A 12 0.68 -8.98 -10.73
CA GLU A 12 1.42 -8.22 -9.72
C GLU A 12 1.56 -6.75 -10.09
N PHE A 13 1.86 -6.43 -11.36
CA PHE A 13 1.89 -5.06 -11.85
C PHE A 13 0.54 -4.37 -11.72
N LEU A 14 -0.54 -5.04 -12.10
CA LEU A 14 -1.90 -4.51 -12.02
C LEU A 14 -2.31 -4.27 -10.57
N ILE A 15 -2.06 -5.25 -9.69
CA ILE A 15 -2.33 -5.15 -8.26
C ILE A 15 -1.48 -4.02 -7.64
N TYR A 16 -0.18 -4.01 -7.93
CA TYR A 16 0.76 -3.00 -7.41
C TYR A 16 0.36 -1.58 -7.81
N ASN A 17 -0.09 -1.37 -9.06
CA ASN A 17 -0.50 -0.06 -9.57
C ASN A 17 -2.00 0.22 -9.42
N ASN A 18 -2.76 -0.72 -8.84
CA ASN A 18 -4.22 -0.65 -8.73
C ASN A 18 -4.91 -0.38 -10.07
N PHE A 19 -4.43 -1.04 -11.11
CA PHE A 19 -5.04 -1.00 -12.42
C PHE A 19 -5.97 -2.20 -12.61
N VAL A 20 -7.10 -1.99 -13.25
CA VAL A 20 -8.01 -3.09 -13.65
C VAL A 20 -7.51 -3.80 -14.90
N GLU A 21 -6.75 -3.11 -15.72
CA GLU A 21 -6.10 -3.60 -16.93
C GLU A 21 -4.86 -2.77 -17.26
N CYS A 22 -3.97 -3.31 -18.09
CA CYS A 22 -2.82 -2.57 -18.62
C CYS A 22 -2.60 -2.83 -20.11
N THR A 23 -1.80 -1.98 -20.73
CA THR A 23 -1.27 -2.18 -22.07
C THR A 23 0.14 -2.81 -21.99
N PRO A 24 0.63 -3.45 -23.07
CA PRO A 24 1.99 -3.98 -23.12
C PRO A 24 3.07 -2.93 -22.81
N ASN A 25 2.86 -1.68 -23.20
CA ASN A 25 3.82 -0.61 -22.96
C ASN A 25 3.92 -0.21 -21.48
N GLN A 26 2.80 -0.31 -20.74
CA GLN A 26 2.77 0.03 -19.32
C GLN A 26 3.50 -1.00 -18.47
N VAL A 27 3.36 -2.28 -18.79
CA VAL A 27 3.88 -3.37 -17.95
C VAL A 27 5.24 -3.90 -18.40
N SER A 28 5.71 -3.55 -19.60
CA SER A 28 6.95 -4.13 -20.17
C SER A 28 8.19 -3.87 -19.33
N GLU A 29 8.33 -2.65 -18.81
CA GLU A 29 9.48 -2.27 -17.98
C GLU A 29 9.47 -3.01 -16.62
N TRP A 30 8.29 -3.21 -16.04
CA TRP A 30 8.13 -4.01 -14.84
C TRP A 30 8.57 -5.46 -15.04
N LEU A 31 8.15 -6.08 -16.15
CA LEU A 31 8.53 -7.46 -16.48
C LEU A 31 10.03 -7.58 -16.77
N ASP A 32 10.64 -6.58 -17.40
CA ASP A 32 12.09 -6.53 -17.66
C ASP A 32 12.88 -6.36 -16.37
N CYS A 33 12.50 -5.43 -15.50
CA CYS A 33 13.14 -5.21 -14.20
C CYS A 33 13.06 -6.46 -13.28
N LYS A 34 11.99 -7.24 -13.37
CA LYS A 34 11.85 -8.51 -12.65
C LYS A 34 12.56 -9.69 -13.32
N GLY A 35 13.19 -9.49 -14.48
CA GLY A 35 13.83 -10.56 -15.25
C GLY A 35 12.86 -11.60 -15.83
N ILE A 36 11.56 -11.29 -15.88
CA ILE A 36 10.49 -12.19 -16.35
C ILE A 36 10.43 -12.18 -17.88
N LEU A 37 10.46 -10.99 -18.49
CA LEU A 37 10.41 -10.82 -19.94
C LEU A 37 11.24 -9.60 -20.35
N LYS A 38 12.37 -9.84 -21.02
CA LYS A 38 13.24 -8.76 -21.49
C LYS A 38 12.53 -7.92 -22.54
N ASP A 39 12.46 -6.60 -22.33
CA ASP A 39 11.81 -5.69 -23.26
C ASP A 39 12.74 -5.28 -24.42
N ASN A 40 12.17 -4.74 -25.49
CA ASN A 40 12.87 -4.23 -26.64
C ASN A 40 13.13 -2.74 -26.50
N LYS A 41 14.41 -2.33 -26.43
CA LYS A 41 14.82 -0.94 -26.22
C LYS A 41 14.30 0.04 -27.28
N SER A 42 14.14 -0.41 -28.52
CA SER A 42 13.68 0.44 -29.65
C SER A 42 12.17 0.36 -29.88
N LYS A 43 11.51 -0.69 -29.41
CA LYS A 43 10.05 -0.91 -29.60
C LYS A 43 9.45 -1.45 -28.31
N LYS A 44 9.25 -0.55 -27.33
CA LYS A 44 8.71 -0.86 -25.99
C LYS A 44 7.46 -1.74 -26.06
N GLY A 45 7.42 -2.81 -25.27
CA GLY A 45 6.31 -3.77 -25.19
C GLY A 45 6.19 -4.72 -26.40
N LEU A 46 7.12 -4.71 -27.36
CA LEU A 46 7.05 -5.60 -28.52
C LEU A 46 7.14 -7.10 -28.16
N PRO A 47 8.02 -7.56 -27.27
CA PRO A 47 8.07 -8.95 -26.85
C PRO A 47 6.74 -9.43 -26.27
N LEU A 48 6.12 -8.65 -25.41
CA LEU A 48 4.81 -8.99 -24.83
C LEU A 48 3.70 -8.99 -25.89
N ARG A 49 3.69 -8.03 -26.82
CA ARG A 49 2.72 -8.05 -27.95
C ARG A 49 2.85 -9.29 -28.83
N ASN A 50 4.03 -9.84 -29.01
CA ASN A 50 4.22 -11.07 -29.76
C ASN A 50 3.61 -12.29 -29.03
N ILE A 51 3.74 -12.34 -27.69
CA ILE A 51 3.11 -13.35 -26.84
C ILE A 51 1.59 -13.22 -26.88
N LEU A 52 1.06 -11.99 -26.85
CA LEU A 52 -0.39 -11.73 -26.96
C LEU A 52 -0.95 -12.22 -28.31
N ARG A 53 -0.23 -11.96 -29.42
CA ARG A 53 -0.63 -12.42 -30.77
C ARG A 53 -0.65 -13.95 -30.90
N SER A 54 0.14 -14.66 -30.14
CA SER A 54 0.12 -16.13 -30.12
C SER A 54 -1.04 -16.72 -29.31
N GLY A 55 -1.86 -15.87 -28.66
CA GLY A 55 -2.96 -16.35 -27.82
C GLY A 55 -2.52 -16.95 -26.47
N ALA A 56 -1.25 -16.82 -26.11
CA ALA A 56 -0.70 -17.43 -24.88
C ALA A 56 -1.25 -16.79 -23.59
N ILE A 57 -1.84 -15.60 -23.67
CA ILE A 57 -2.53 -14.92 -22.55
C ILE A 57 -4.02 -14.83 -22.89
N PRO A 58 -4.83 -15.83 -22.52
CA PRO A 58 -6.19 -16.01 -23.04
C PRO A 58 -7.21 -14.97 -22.57
N HIS A 59 -6.94 -14.25 -21.48
CA HIS A 59 -7.80 -13.19 -20.94
C HIS A 59 -7.47 -11.79 -21.50
N ALA A 60 -6.39 -11.66 -22.28
CA ALA A 60 -6.10 -10.42 -22.99
C ALA A 60 -6.99 -10.27 -24.22
N TYR A 61 -7.37 -9.04 -24.53
CA TYR A 61 -8.21 -8.72 -25.68
C TYR A 61 -7.70 -7.50 -26.44
N GLN A 62 -8.21 -7.27 -27.63
CA GLN A 62 -7.79 -6.17 -28.48
C GLN A 62 -8.95 -5.25 -28.83
N ILE A 63 -8.75 -3.94 -28.66
CA ILE A 63 -9.67 -2.90 -29.16
C ILE A 63 -8.94 -2.10 -30.22
N GLY A 64 -9.38 -2.20 -31.45
CA GLY A 64 -8.69 -1.58 -32.60
C GLY A 64 -7.26 -2.14 -32.75
N ARG A 65 -6.25 -1.26 -32.58
CA ARG A 65 -4.82 -1.64 -32.65
C ARG A 65 -4.18 -1.83 -31.27
N HIS A 66 -4.94 -1.68 -30.18
CA HIS A 66 -4.43 -1.67 -28.82
C HIS A 66 -4.78 -2.95 -28.07
N TRP A 67 -3.78 -3.56 -27.44
CA TRP A 67 -3.94 -4.67 -26.53
C TRP A 67 -4.27 -4.20 -25.13
N HIS A 68 -5.23 -4.87 -24.51
CA HIS A 68 -5.67 -4.70 -23.13
C HIS A 68 -5.49 -6.01 -22.39
N ILE A 69 -4.85 -5.98 -21.25
CA ILE A 69 -4.58 -7.16 -20.44
C ILE A 69 -5.17 -6.91 -19.06
N PRO A 70 -6.39 -7.42 -18.81
CA PRO A 70 -7.01 -7.31 -17.49
C PRO A 70 -6.37 -8.29 -16.50
N LEU A 71 -6.72 -8.16 -15.23
CA LEU A 71 -6.32 -9.09 -14.18
C LEU A 71 -6.79 -10.51 -14.53
N SER A 72 -5.95 -11.53 -14.31
CA SER A 72 -6.31 -12.91 -14.64
C SER A 72 -7.45 -13.42 -13.75
N ASN A 73 -8.28 -14.34 -14.29
CA ASN A 73 -9.44 -14.88 -13.56
C ASN A 73 -9.09 -15.60 -12.25
N SER A 74 -7.84 -16.04 -12.08
CA SER A 74 -7.36 -16.63 -10.83
C SER A 74 -7.37 -15.64 -9.66
N HIS A 75 -7.22 -14.35 -9.95
CA HIS A 75 -7.23 -13.28 -8.96
C HIS A 75 -8.58 -12.54 -8.88
N ILE A 76 -9.38 -12.51 -9.98
CA ILE A 76 -10.68 -11.82 -10.04
C ILE A 76 -11.67 -12.37 -9.01
N LYS A 77 -11.72 -13.66 -8.76
CA LYS A 77 -12.61 -14.27 -7.74
C LYS A 77 -12.36 -13.75 -6.32
N LYS A 78 -11.19 -13.20 -6.04
CA LYS A 78 -10.79 -12.70 -4.73
C LYS A 78 -11.13 -11.21 -4.53
N TYR A 79 -11.32 -10.43 -5.62
CA TYR A 79 -11.46 -8.96 -5.57
C TYR A 79 -12.84 -8.42 -5.98
N ILE A 80 -13.74 -9.22 -6.59
CA ILE A 80 -15.05 -8.76 -7.12
C ILE A 80 -16.14 -8.64 -6.04
N VAL A 81 -15.86 -8.77 -4.74
CA VAL A 81 -16.95 -8.74 -3.75
C VAL A 81 -17.47 -7.33 -3.45
N ASN A 82 -16.79 -6.22 -3.80
CA ASN A 82 -17.32 -4.87 -3.51
C ASN A 82 -16.79 -3.76 -4.42
N VAL A 83 -17.09 -3.78 -5.71
CA VAL A 83 -16.97 -2.57 -6.54
C VAL A 83 -18.36 -2.14 -7.01
N PRO A 84 -18.84 -0.93 -6.68
CA PRO A 84 -20.10 -0.42 -7.23
C PRO A 84 -19.96 -0.26 -8.74
N GLN A 85 -20.73 -1.04 -9.51
CA GLN A 85 -20.88 -0.83 -10.95
C GLN A 85 -21.61 0.49 -11.18
N LYS A 86 -20.91 1.48 -11.73
CA LYS A 86 -21.35 2.51 -12.68
C LYS A 86 -20.28 3.59 -12.80
N VAL A 87 -19.38 3.44 -13.76
CA VAL A 87 -18.68 4.60 -14.33
C VAL A 87 -19.03 4.63 -15.82
N ASN A 88 -19.86 5.61 -16.20
CA ASN A 88 -20.20 5.89 -17.58
C ASN A 88 -18.95 6.32 -18.37
N ALA A 89 -18.64 5.59 -19.43
CA ALA A 89 -17.48 5.76 -20.32
C ALA A 89 -17.55 7.02 -21.23
N ARG A 90 -18.09 8.15 -20.77
CA ARG A 90 -18.23 9.37 -21.60
C ARG A 90 -17.44 10.60 -21.17
N ASN A 91 -16.61 10.54 -20.10
CA ASN A 91 -15.80 11.70 -19.66
C ASN A 91 -14.35 11.35 -19.31
N ALA A 92 -13.69 10.55 -20.12
CA ALA A 92 -12.28 10.16 -19.89
C ALA A 92 -11.27 11.11 -20.57
N THR A 93 -11.47 12.42 -20.48
CA THR A 93 -10.49 13.42 -20.89
C THR A 93 -10.56 14.63 -19.99
N LYS A 94 -10.18 14.48 -18.70
CA LYS A 94 -9.69 15.58 -17.85
C LYS A 94 -9.18 15.03 -16.51
N ASP A 95 -7.95 15.43 -16.18
CA ASP A 95 -7.30 15.31 -14.87
C ASP A 95 -7.03 13.88 -14.35
N TYR A 96 -5.95 13.26 -14.83
CA TYR A 96 -5.22 12.24 -14.07
C TYR A 96 -4.59 12.92 -12.84
N LYS A 97 -5.37 13.11 -11.77
CA LYS A 97 -4.81 13.33 -10.46
C LYS A 97 -4.00 12.08 -10.12
N SER A 98 -2.71 12.23 -9.94
CA SER A 98 -1.81 11.10 -9.65
C SER A 98 -2.28 10.34 -8.42
N ASN A 99 -2.56 9.04 -8.58
CA ASN A 99 -2.86 8.18 -7.44
C ASN A 99 -1.65 8.11 -6.52
N THR A 100 -1.86 8.40 -5.25
CA THR A 100 -0.88 8.17 -4.19
C THR A 100 -1.00 6.72 -3.74
N MET A 101 0.09 5.96 -3.77
CA MET A 101 0.12 4.57 -3.36
C MET A 101 0.78 4.39 -1.99
N ALA A 102 0.39 3.36 -1.26
CA ALA A 102 1.05 2.94 -0.03
C ALA A 102 2.48 2.45 -0.30
N LEU A 103 3.31 2.53 0.72
CA LEU A 103 4.61 1.84 0.75
C LEU A 103 4.39 0.35 1.06
N ALA A 104 5.38 -0.48 0.69
CA ALA A 104 5.41 -1.86 1.16
C ALA A 104 5.42 -1.92 2.69
N PRO A 105 4.76 -2.90 3.32
CA PRO A 105 4.76 -3.02 4.77
C PRO A 105 6.17 -3.30 5.31
N LEU A 106 6.50 -2.74 6.47
CA LEU A 106 7.63 -3.18 7.28
C LEU A 106 7.10 -4.20 8.27
N VAL A 107 7.41 -5.47 8.07
CA VAL A 107 6.88 -6.57 8.87
C VAL A 107 7.82 -7.76 8.81
N ASP A 108 7.83 -8.56 9.86
CA ASP A 108 8.43 -9.90 9.89
C ASP A 108 7.52 -10.88 10.65
N ASN A 109 7.94 -12.14 10.72
CA ASN A 109 7.15 -13.19 11.37
C ASN A 109 7.01 -13.02 12.89
N ASP A 110 7.90 -12.24 13.52
CA ASP A 110 7.89 -12.00 14.95
C ASP A 110 7.07 -10.75 15.33
N SER A 111 6.56 -10.01 14.34
CA SER A 111 5.77 -8.81 14.54
C SER A 111 4.48 -9.11 15.29
N GLN A 112 4.25 -8.40 16.39
CA GLN A 112 3.09 -8.56 17.29
C GLN A 112 2.15 -7.35 17.27
N ILE A 113 2.67 -6.18 16.95
CA ILE A 113 1.96 -4.91 16.92
C ILE A 113 2.03 -4.37 15.50
N LEU A 114 0.87 -4.13 14.87
CA LEU A 114 0.80 -3.46 13.58
C LEU A 114 0.36 -2.01 13.79
N VAL A 115 1.22 -1.06 13.46
CA VAL A 115 0.84 0.36 13.45
C VAL A 115 0.43 0.75 12.03
N LEU A 116 -0.80 1.23 11.90
CA LEU A 116 -1.39 1.64 10.62
C LEU A 116 -1.48 3.17 10.53
N GLY A 117 -0.87 3.72 9.46
CA GLY A 117 -1.20 5.05 8.97
C GLY A 117 -2.41 5.05 8.05
N THR A 118 -2.75 6.21 7.50
CA THR A 118 -3.81 6.33 6.48
C THR A 118 -3.23 6.02 5.09
N LEU A 119 -2.21 6.78 4.70
CA LEU A 119 -1.50 6.73 3.43
C LEU A 119 -0.20 7.56 3.54
N PRO A 120 0.94 7.15 2.94
CA PRO A 120 2.20 7.85 3.11
C PRO A 120 2.14 9.28 2.58
N GLY A 121 2.77 10.23 3.29
CA GLY A 121 2.96 11.61 2.83
C GLY A 121 3.97 11.70 1.67
N GLN A 122 4.00 12.84 0.96
CA GLN A 122 4.87 13.03 -0.21
C GLN A 122 6.37 12.82 0.10
N GLU A 123 6.84 13.28 1.26
CA GLU A 123 8.25 13.10 1.66
C GLU A 123 8.58 11.62 1.90
N SER A 124 7.63 10.85 2.46
CA SER A 124 7.77 9.41 2.66
C SER A 124 7.82 8.66 1.32
N LEU A 125 6.96 9.04 0.37
CA LEU A 125 6.94 8.45 -0.97
C LEU A 125 8.21 8.75 -1.76
N LYS A 126 8.71 9.99 -1.72
CA LYS A 126 9.95 10.36 -2.40
C LYS A 126 11.16 9.60 -1.87
N ALA A 127 11.23 9.39 -0.57
CA ALA A 127 12.32 8.69 0.08
C ALA A 127 12.11 7.16 0.16
N GLN A 128 10.91 6.65 -0.15
CA GLN A 128 10.50 5.25 0.07
C GLN A 128 10.70 4.84 1.53
N GLN A 129 10.34 5.74 2.48
CA GLN A 129 10.57 5.59 3.91
C GLN A 129 9.35 6.04 4.71
N TYR A 130 8.91 5.21 5.66
CA TYR A 130 7.82 5.57 6.56
C TYR A 130 8.20 6.75 7.45
N TYR A 131 7.24 7.69 7.59
CA TYR A 131 7.35 8.85 8.49
C TYR A 131 8.62 9.69 8.25
N ASN A 132 8.99 9.91 6.98
CA ASN A 132 10.22 10.62 6.61
C ASN A 132 10.13 12.16 6.74
N ASN A 133 8.95 12.73 6.97
CA ASN A 133 8.85 14.16 7.27
C ASN A 133 9.55 14.47 8.60
N LYS A 134 10.55 15.35 8.58
CA LYS A 134 11.38 15.70 9.75
C LYS A 134 10.57 16.24 10.93
N ARG A 135 9.39 16.83 10.68
CA ARG A 135 8.49 17.32 11.72
C ARG A 135 7.54 16.26 12.25
N ASN A 136 7.48 15.07 11.65
CA ASN A 136 6.66 13.97 12.15
C ASN A 136 7.28 13.38 13.41
N ARG A 137 6.49 13.25 14.46
CA ARG A 137 6.94 12.81 15.79
C ARG A 137 6.98 11.29 15.97
N PHE A 138 6.59 10.52 14.95
CA PHE A 138 6.45 9.05 15.02
C PHE A 138 7.70 8.37 15.63
N TRP A 139 8.85 8.55 15.01
CA TRP A 139 10.10 7.92 15.47
C TRP A 139 10.53 8.39 16.84
N LYS A 140 10.30 9.67 17.15
CA LYS A 140 10.62 10.24 18.45
C LYS A 140 9.72 9.69 19.56
N ILE A 141 8.42 9.53 19.27
CA ILE A 141 7.46 8.91 20.21
C ILE A 141 7.91 7.48 20.53
N LEU A 142 8.25 6.68 19.53
CA LEU A 142 8.70 5.30 19.75
C LEU A 142 10.00 5.27 20.54
N ALA A 143 11.00 6.09 20.22
CA ALA A 143 12.25 6.15 20.95
C ALA A 143 12.03 6.48 22.45
N LEU A 144 11.18 7.48 22.74
CA LEU A 144 10.81 7.83 24.10
C LEU A 144 10.00 6.72 24.81
N LEU A 145 9.09 6.05 24.09
CA LEU A 145 8.27 4.98 24.63
C LEU A 145 9.10 3.79 25.11
N PHE A 146 10.14 3.44 24.36
CA PHE A 146 11.04 2.33 24.68
C PHE A 146 12.30 2.77 25.44
N ASN A 147 12.40 4.05 25.80
CA ASN A 147 13.56 4.63 26.49
C ASN A 147 14.89 4.35 25.76
N GLU A 148 14.85 4.49 24.43
CA GLU A 148 16.02 4.34 23.57
C GLU A 148 16.37 5.66 22.86
N SER A 149 17.60 5.77 22.37
CA SER A 149 18.00 6.89 21.51
C SER A 149 17.29 6.83 20.17
N LEU A 150 16.91 8.01 19.63
CA LEU A 150 16.28 8.11 18.32
C LEU A 150 17.25 7.62 17.23
N PRO A 151 16.93 6.55 16.47
CA PRO A 151 17.77 6.11 15.37
C PRO A 151 17.87 7.18 14.28
N TYR A 152 19.07 7.45 13.81
CA TYR A 152 19.31 8.46 12.77
C TYR A 152 19.02 7.89 11.40
N GLU A 153 19.69 6.79 11.04
CA GLU A 153 19.54 6.16 9.72
C GLU A 153 18.25 5.34 9.60
N TYR A 154 17.67 5.31 8.40
CA TYR A 154 16.42 4.56 8.19
C TYR A 154 16.58 3.06 8.42
N LEU A 155 17.73 2.50 8.06
CA LEU A 155 18.04 1.09 8.32
C LEU A 155 18.00 0.78 9.83
N ASP A 156 18.49 1.68 10.67
CA ASP A 156 18.44 1.48 12.13
C ASP A 156 17.05 1.68 12.70
N LYS A 157 16.22 2.53 12.06
CA LYS A 157 14.80 2.64 12.37
C LYS A 157 14.05 1.32 12.06
N THR A 158 14.35 0.67 10.95
CA THR A 158 13.76 -0.65 10.64
C THR A 158 14.21 -1.74 11.61
N LYS A 159 15.49 -1.76 11.99
CA LYS A 159 16.00 -2.65 13.04
C LYS A 159 15.36 -2.39 14.40
N PHE A 160 15.12 -1.12 14.74
CA PHE A 160 14.41 -0.73 15.95
C PHE A 160 13.01 -1.33 16.00
N LEU A 161 12.21 -1.19 14.92
CA LEU A 161 10.89 -1.79 14.84
C LEU A 161 10.93 -3.30 15.04
N LYS A 162 11.87 -3.97 14.38
CA LYS A 162 12.05 -5.41 14.51
C LYS A 162 12.34 -5.85 15.93
N ARG A 163 13.26 -5.16 16.64
CA ARG A 163 13.59 -5.46 18.06
C ARG A 163 12.37 -5.36 18.99
N HIS A 164 11.41 -4.50 18.64
CA HIS A 164 10.20 -4.26 19.43
C HIS A 164 8.96 -4.97 18.86
N ASN A 165 9.14 -5.89 17.90
CA ASN A 165 8.06 -6.65 17.26
C ASN A 165 6.96 -5.75 16.68
N ILE A 166 7.34 -4.58 16.12
CA ILE A 166 6.41 -3.62 15.54
C ILE A 166 6.47 -3.71 14.02
N ALA A 167 5.32 -3.91 13.41
CA ALA A 167 5.10 -3.77 11.97
C ALA A 167 4.50 -2.39 11.66
N LEU A 168 4.81 -1.87 10.47
CA LEU A 168 4.19 -0.65 9.91
C LEU A 168 3.51 -0.94 8.58
N TRP A 169 2.36 -0.36 8.39
CA TRP A 169 1.69 -0.28 7.09
C TRP A 169 0.70 0.88 7.06
N ASP A 170 -0.17 0.91 6.04
CA ASP A 170 -1.25 1.89 5.89
C ASP A 170 -2.59 1.17 5.71
N VAL A 171 -3.69 1.81 6.10
CA VAL A 171 -5.05 1.28 5.87
C VAL A 171 -5.36 1.27 4.38
N LEU A 172 -4.93 2.30 3.65
CA LEU A 172 -5.19 2.43 2.23
C LEU A 172 -4.03 1.88 1.40
N HIS A 173 -4.38 1.14 0.34
CA HIS A 173 -3.47 0.72 -0.72
C HIS A 173 -3.14 1.90 -1.65
N CYS A 174 -4.17 2.60 -2.09
CA CYS A 174 -4.01 3.82 -2.87
C CYS A 174 -5.21 4.76 -2.71
N ALA A 175 -4.99 6.03 -3.06
CA ALA A 175 -6.04 7.03 -3.13
C ALA A 175 -5.61 8.21 -4.01
N GLN A 176 -6.56 9.01 -4.46
CA GLN A 176 -6.28 10.34 -4.99
C GLN A 176 -6.09 11.32 -3.83
N ARG A 177 -4.96 12.03 -3.84
CA ARG A 177 -4.67 13.02 -2.79
C ARG A 177 -3.82 14.15 -3.34
N GLU A 178 -4.25 15.37 -3.12
CA GLU A 178 -3.46 16.57 -3.34
C GLU A 178 -2.69 16.92 -2.07
N GLY A 179 -1.36 17.01 -2.18
CA GLY A 179 -0.48 17.26 -1.03
C GLY A 179 -0.34 16.03 -0.10
N SER A 180 -0.22 16.29 1.20
CA SER A 180 -0.01 15.25 2.22
C SER A 180 -1.09 15.21 3.32
N LEU A 181 -2.12 16.05 3.20
CA LEU A 181 -3.20 16.10 4.20
C LEU A 181 -4.21 14.99 3.94
N ASP A 182 -4.55 14.25 4.99
CA ASP A 182 -5.54 13.18 4.94
C ASP A 182 -6.97 13.67 4.62
N ALA A 183 -7.26 14.96 4.85
CA ALA A 183 -8.53 15.58 4.49
C ALA A 183 -8.76 15.58 2.96
N ASN A 184 -7.69 15.60 2.16
CA ASN A 184 -7.74 15.66 0.70
C ASN A 184 -7.82 14.28 0.03
N ILE A 185 -7.97 13.19 0.80
CA ILE A 185 -8.07 11.82 0.30
C ILE A 185 -9.45 11.59 -0.31
N SER A 186 -9.46 11.08 -1.55
CA SER A 186 -10.65 10.64 -2.29
C SER A 186 -10.34 9.40 -3.14
N ASN A 187 -11.38 8.71 -3.60
CA ASN A 187 -11.25 7.48 -4.42
C ASN A 187 -10.29 6.46 -3.79
N GLU A 188 -10.47 6.26 -2.49
CA GLU A 188 -9.63 5.38 -1.68
C GLU A 188 -9.89 3.89 -1.94
N VAL A 189 -8.82 3.12 -2.01
CA VAL A 189 -8.81 1.66 -2.08
C VAL A 189 -8.07 1.13 -0.85
N PRO A 190 -8.68 0.29 -0.01
CA PRO A 190 -8.03 -0.26 1.17
C PRO A 190 -6.99 -1.33 0.82
N ASN A 191 -5.99 -1.51 1.68
CA ASN A 191 -5.11 -2.66 1.66
C ASN A 191 -5.86 -3.94 2.06
N ASN A 192 -5.37 -5.10 1.64
CA ASN A 192 -5.95 -6.39 2.03
C ASN A 192 -5.46 -6.83 3.42
N LEU A 193 -5.96 -6.16 4.47
CA LEU A 193 -5.57 -6.43 5.85
C LEU A 193 -5.93 -7.85 6.31
N ASN A 194 -7.01 -8.43 5.82
CA ASN A 194 -7.40 -9.80 6.19
C ASN A 194 -6.37 -10.84 5.72
N GLU A 195 -5.89 -10.71 4.49
CA GLU A 195 -4.82 -11.58 3.97
C GLU A 195 -3.50 -11.33 4.70
N PHE A 196 -3.18 -10.07 4.95
CA PHE A 196 -1.98 -9.69 5.70
C PHE A 196 -1.95 -10.30 7.10
N LEU A 197 -3.03 -10.22 7.85
CA LEU A 197 -3.13 -10.82 9.19
C LEU A 197 -3.11 -12.36 9.15
N THR A 198 -3.62 -12.96 8.08
CA THR A 198 -3.51 -14.41 7.87
C THR A 198 -2.05 -14.82 7.64
N GLN A 199 -1.29 -14.01 6.91
CA GLN A 199 0.14 -14.23 6.64
C GLN A 199 1.01 -13.99 7.89
N TYR A 200 0.62 -13.03 8.75
CA TYR A 200 1.34 -12.64 9.96
C TYR A 200 0.48 -12.88 11.23
N PRO A 201 0.23 -14.14 11.61
CA PRO A 201 -0.72 -14.50 12.67
C PRO A 201 -0.27 -14.11 14.08
N ASN A 202 1.00 -13.73 14.24
CA ASN A 202 1.55 -13.26 15.51
C ASN A 202 1.14 -11.82 15.84
N ILE A 203 0.58 -11.06 14.87
CA ILE A 203 0.03 -9.74 15.13
C ILE A 203 -1.24 -9.87 15.98
N LYS A 204 -1.18 -9.36 17.22
CA LYS A 204 -2.27 -9.39 18.19
C LYS A 204 -2.80 -8.00 18.53
N THR A 205 -2.10 -6.95 18.12
CA THR A 205 -2.52 -5.56 18.32
C THR A 205 -2.44 -4.80 17.01
N ILE A 206 -3.53 -4.10 16.64
CA ILE A 206 -3.53 -3.12 15.56
C ILE A 206 -3.73 -1.75 16.18
N ALA A 207 -2.77 -0.86 15.96
CA ALA A 207 -2.78 0.50 16.46
C ALA A 207 -2.88 1.49 15.31
N PHE A 208 -3.78 2.46 15.40
CA PHE A 208 -4.03 3.45 14.36
C PHE A 208 -3.38 4.78 14.71
N ASN A 209 -2.43 5.23 13.91
CA ASN A 209 -1.77 6.52 14.06
C ASN A 209 -2.70 7.66 13.64
N GLY A 210 -3.68 7.96 14.47
CA GLY A 210 -4.64 9.03 14.30
C GLY A 210 -6.05 8.59 13.93
N ASP A 211 -6.96 9.53 14.06
CA ASP A 211 -8.41 9.33 13.92
C ASP A 211 -8.82 8.96 12.49
N LYS A 212 -8.16 9.51 11.48
CA LYS A 212 -8.48 9.22 10.07
C LYS A 212 -8.20 7.76 9.70
N ALA A 213 -7.02 7.23 10.09
CA ALA A 213 -6.66 5.83 9.87
C ALA A 213 -7.67 4.90 10.56
N TYR A 214 -8.02 5.18 11.81
CA TYR A 214 -9.03 4.42 12.56
C TYR A 214 -10.40 4.44 11.88
N LYS A 215 -10.92 5.62 11.50
CA LYS A 215 -12.22 5.74 10.83
C LYS A 215 -12.27 5.00 9.49
N MET A 216 -11.20 5.06 8.70
CA MET A 216 -11.11 4.31 7.45
C MET A 216 -11.08 2.81 7.69
N PHE A 217 -10.32 2.35 8.68
CA PHE A 217 -10.33 0.94 9.06
C PHE A 217 -11.75 0.48 9.43
N ILE A 218 -12.46 1.19 10.32
CA ILE A 218 -13.84 0.85 10.69
C ILE A 218 -14.76 0.78 9.47
N ARG A 219 -14.60 1.71 8.54
CA ARG A 219 -15.41 1.76 7.32
C ARG A 219 -15.25 0.52 6.43
N TYR A 220 -14.03 0.00 6.32
CA TYR A 220 -13.72 -1.10 5.39
C TYR A 220 -13.70 -2.48 6.04
N PHE A 221 -13.36 -2.56 7.33
CA PHE A 221 -13.10 -3.83 8.01
C PHE A 221 -14.00 -4.06 9.24
N GLY A 222 -14.80 -3.07 9.63
CA GLY A 222 -15.61 -3.13 10.87
C GLY A 222 -14.79 -2.74 12.10
N SER A 223 -15.45 -2.83 13.26
CA SER A 223 -14.88 -2.37 14.55
C SER A 223 -14.05 -3.42 15.27
N THR A 224 -14.08 -4.68 14.83
CA THR A 224 -13.42 -5.80 15.50
C THR A 224 -12.80 -6.76 14.50
N ILE A 225 -11.64 -7.31 14.87
CA ILE A 225 -11.04 -8.48 14.21
C ILE A 225 -10.86 -9.55 15.27
N PRO A 226 -11.27 -10.80 15.02
CA PRO A 226 -11.14 -11.89 15.99
C PRO A 226 -9.71 -12.03 16.50
N ASN A 227 -9.54 -12.12 17.83
CA ASN A 227 -8.25 -12.29 18.50
C ASN A 227 -7.21 -11.16 18.28
N VAL A 228 -7.67 -9.97 17.86
CA VAL A 228 -6.80 -8.80 17.66
C VAL A 228 -7.34 -7.61 18.46
N ARG A 229 -6.49 -7.03 19.28
CA ARG A 229 -6.77 -5.80 20.03
C ARG A 229 -6.70 -4.59 19.09
N ILE A 230 -7.70 -3.74 19.11
CA ILE A 230 -7.80 -2.52 18.32
C ILE A 230 -7.50 -1.31 19.22
N VAL A 231 -6.51 -0.50 18.85
CA VAL A 231 -6.07 0.66 19.62
C VAL A 231 -6.06 1.92 18.75
N LYS A 232 -6.78 2.95 19.16
CA LYS A 232 -6.74 4.26 18.51
C LYS A 232 -5.75 5.18 19.21
N LEU A 233 -4.72 5.61 18.49
CA LEU A 233 -3.68 6.49 18.98
C LEU A 233 -3.88 7.94 18.55
N LEU A 234 -3.32 8.87 19.31
CA LEU A 234 -3.18 10.25 18.87
C LEU A 234 -2.19 10.32 17.71
N SER A 235 -2.51 11.11 16.69
CA SER A 235 -1.69 11.22 15.48
C SER A 235 -0.32 11.83 15.76
N SER A 236 0.73 11.18 15.26
CA SER A 236 2.10 11.70 15.28
C SER A 236 2.35 12.81 14.25
N SER A 237 1.39 13.06 13.35
CA SER A 237 1.51 14.08 12.30
C SER A 237 1.80 15.47 12.87
N PRO A 238 2.63 16.27 12.19
CA PRO A 238 2.83 17.67 12.56
C PRO A 238 1.56 18.53 12.46
N ALA A 239 0.56 18.09 11.69
CA ALA A 239 -0.75 18.74 11.64
C ALA A 239 -1.53 18.60 12.97
N ASN A 240 -1.18 17.67 13.83
CA ASN A 240 -1.79 17.48 15.15
C ASN A 240 -1.06 18.34 16.20
N CYS A 241 -1.29 19.65 16.17
CA CYS A 241 -0.62 20.61 17.07
C CYS A 241 -1.20 20.65 18.49
N SER A 242 -2.36 20.04 18.74
CA SER A 242 -3.08 20.15 20.02
C SER A 242 -2.45 19.36 21.16
N TYR A 243 -1.52 18.47 20.87
CA TYR A 243 -0.90 17.56 21.86
C TYR A 243 0.61 17.74 21.90
N THR A 244 1.15 17.78 23.11
CA THR A 244 2.59 17.77 23.35
C THR A 244 3.20 16.38 23.06
N GLU A 245 4.52 16.29 22.99
CA GLU A 245 5.21 15.01 22.84
C GLU A 245 4.91 14.06 24.01
N LEU A 246 4.84 14.61 25.22
CA LEU A 246 4.53 13.83 26.43
C LEU A 246 3.11 13.26 26.37
N ASP A 247 2.13 14.02 25.89
CA ASP A 247 0.77 13.54 25.69
C ASP A 247 0.73 12.39 24.70
N LEU A 248 1.49 12.50 23.61
CA LEU A 248 1.60 11.45 22.61
C LEU A 248 2.23 10.20 23.19
N VAL A 249 3.37 10.31 23.87
CA VAL A 249 4.05 9.16 24.51
C VAL A 249 3.13 8.50 25.52
N LYS A 250 2.44 9.27 26.38
CA LYS A 250 1.48 8.74 27.34
C LYS A 250 0.34 7.98 26.65
N ASN A 251 -0.20 8.51 25.57
CA ASN A 251 -1.27 7.85 24.81
C ASN A 251 -0.76 6.59 24.10
N TRP A 252 0.46 6.62 23.54
CA TRP A 252 1.05 5.50 22.79
C TRP A 252 1.49 4.34 23.69
N LYS A 253 1.63 4.52 25.01
CA LYS A 253 1.90 3.42 25.96
C LYS A 253 0.91 2.25 25.81
N GLN A 254 -0.30 2.52 25.37
CA GLN A 254 -1.33 1.52 25.12
C GLN A 254 -0.86 0.39 24.18
N ILE A 255 0.15 0.59 23.33
CA ILE A 255 0.60 -0.49 22.42
C ILE A 255 1.52 -1.50 23.09
N ILE A 256 2.08 -1.17 24.23
CA ILE A 256 3.01 -2.03 24.98
C ILE A 256 2.42 -2.57 26.30
N GLU A 257 1.20 -2.18 26.63
CA GLU A 257 0.37 -2.69 27.74
C GLU A 257 -0.52 -3.84 27.24
#